data_b143f2b361de101c005e0cee556a0d3a
#
_entry.id   b143f2b361de101c005e0cee556a0d3a
#
_cell.length_a   1.000
_cell.length_b   1.000
_cell.length_c   1.000
_cell.angle_alpha   90.00
_cell.angle_beta   90.00
_cell.angle_gamma   90.00
#
_symmetry.space_group_name_H-M   'P 1'
#
loop_
_entity.id
_entity.type
_entity.pdbx_description
1 polymer ?
#
loop_
_entity_poly.entity_id
_entity_poly.type
_entity_poly.pdbx_seq_one_letter_code
_entity_poly.pdbx_strand_id
1 'polypeptide(L)' 'MLGKIEVKIAVEGMMCSHCEQSVERACQSVGAKGKASREDKCVLVSYNPSKVSREAIVAAICEAGFDAK' A
#
# COMPACT_ATOMS: atom_id res chain seq x y z
N MET A 1 8.59 18.27 11.90
CA MET A 1 8.63 18.07 11.06
C MET A 1 8.04 16.95 10.49
N LEU A 2 8.14 16.62 9.46
CA LEU A 2 7.40 15.64 8.88
C LEU A 2 7.97 14.31 9.11
N GLY A 3 7.43 13.43 9.79
CA GLY A 3 7.92 12.09 9.98
C GLY A 3 7.54 11.11 8.86
N LYS A 4 7.03 11.60 7.74
CA LYS A 4 6.56 10.72 6.67
C LYS A 4 7.66 10.31 5.72
N ILE A 5 7.62 9.03 5.33
CA ILE A 5 8.51 8.50 4.30
C ILE A 5 7.66 7.85 3.22
N GLU A 6 8.25 7.68 2.04
CA GLU A 6 7.59 6.99 0.95
C GLU A 6 8.34 5.72 0.62
N VAL A 7 7.60 4.63 0.46
CA VAL A 7 8.20 3.36 0.05
C VAL A 7 7.40 2.78 -1.10
N LYS A 8 8.07 2.03 -1.95
CA LYS A 8 7.45 1.38 -3.08
C LYS A 8 7.32 -0.10 -2.73
N ILE A 9 6.10 -0.60 -2.76
CA ILE A 9 5.83 -1.99 -2.42
C ILE A 9 5.31 -2.70 -3.67
N ALA A 10 5.96 -3.78 -4.06
CA ALA A 10 5.52 -4.58 -5.19
C ALA A 10 4.23 -5.30 -4.81
N VAL A 11 3.20 -5.19 -5.65
CA VAL A 11 1.90 -5.80 -5.41
C VAL A 11 1.49 -6.55 -6.66
N GLU A 12 1.20 -7.82 -6.52
CA GLU A 12 0.70 -8.63 -7.62
C GLU A 12 -0.77 -8.91 -7.45
N GLY A 13 -1.47 -9.08 -8.54
CA GLY A 13 -2.91 -9.37 -8.53
C GLY A 13 -3.78 -8.18 -8.86
N MET A 14 -3.19 -7.01 -9.09
CA MET A 14 -3.97 -5.84 -9.49
C MET A 14 -4.27 -5.95 -10.98
N MET A 15 -5.50 -6.25 -11.32
CA MET A 15 -5.89 -6.46 -12.71
C MET A 15 -6.74 -5.34 -13.30
N CYS A 16 -7.25 -4.44 -12.46
CA CYS A 16 -8.09 -3.34 -12.93
C CYS A 16 -8.03 -2.17 -11.94
N SER A 17 -8.64 -1.06 -12.31
CA SER A 17 -8.63 0.13 -11.44
C SER A 17 -9.31 -0.12 -10.09
N HIS A 18 -10.29 -1.02 -10.07
CA HIS A 18 -10.96 -1.36 -8.82
C HIS A 18 -9.97 -2.05 -7.86
N CYS A 19 -9.08 -2.87 -8.39
CA CYS A 19 -8.04 -3.51 -7.58
C CYS A 19 -7.07 -2.48 -7.02
N GLU A 20 -6.72 -1.47 -7.82
CA GLU A 20 -5.88 -0.38 -7.35
C GLU A 20 -6.52 0.35 -6.17
N GLN A 21 -7.83 0.61 -6.26
CA GLN A 21 -8.57 1.25 -5.18
C GLN A 21 -8.59 0.38 -3.93
N SER A 22 -8.71 -0.92 -4.08
CA SER A 22 -8.70 -1.84 -2.95
C SER A 22 -7.37 -1.80 -2.21
N VAL A 23 -6.26 -1.76 -2.94
CA VAL A 23 -4.93 -1.65 -2.36
C VAL A 23 -4.78 -0.32 -1.63
N GLU A 24 -5.25 0.77 -2.23
CA GLU A 24 -5.20 2.10 -1.62
C GLU A 24 -6.01 2.14 -0.33
N ARG A 25 -7.17 1.50 -0.32
CA ARG A 25 -8.00 1.42 0.89
C ARG A 25 -7.31 0.62 1.99
N ALA A 26 -6.65 -0.45 1.61
CA ALA A 26 -5.90 -1.25 2.58
C ALA A 26 -4.83 -0.40 3.26
N CYS A 27 -4.12 0.42 2.50
CA CYS A 27 -3.13 1.34 3.05
C CYS A 27 -3.79 2.36 3.99
N GLN A 28 -4.93 2.91 3.59
CA GLN A 28 -5.64 3.89 4.42
C GLN A 28 -6.13 3.29 5.73
N SER A 29 -6.49 2.02 5.72
CA SER A 29 -7.01 1.36 6.92
C SER A 29 -5.97 1.29 8.05
N VAL A 30 -4.70 1.36 7.72
CA VAL A 30 -3.63 1.35 8.72
C VAL A 30 -3.02 2.75 8.94
N GLY A 31 -3.65 3.77 8.37
CA GLY A 31 -3.20 5.15 8.56
C GLY A 31 -2.13 5.62 7.60
N ALA A 32 -2.02 4.97 6.44
CA ALA A 32 -1.06 5.35 5.42
C ALA A 32 -1.79 5.88 4.19
N LYS A 33 -1.05 6.46 3.26
CA LYS A 33 -1.58 6.87 1.97
C LYS A 33 -0.89 6.04 0.90
N GLY A 34 -1.68 5.37 0.07
CA GLY A 34 -1.15 4.57 -1.00
C GLY A 34 -1.59 5.10 -2.36
N LYS A 35 -0.71 4.98 -3.33
CA LYS A 35 -1.05 5.27 -4.72
C LYS A 35 -0.64 4.04 -5.52
N ALA A 36 -1.62 3.25 -5.90
CA ALA A 36 -1.37 2.01 -6.61
C ALA A 36 -1.23 2.23 -8.10
N SER A 37 -0.34 1.48 -8.73
CA SER A 37 -0.16 1.50 -10.16
C SER A 37 -0.14 0.06 -10.66
N ARG A 38 -1.16 -0.34 -11.40
CA ARG A 38 -1.22 -1.69 -11.95
C ARG A 38 -0.24 -1.88 -13.11
N GLU A 39 0.13 -0.80 -13.78
CA GLU A 39 1.12 -0.87 -14.85
C GLU A 39 2.50 -1.21 -14.30
N ASP A 40 2.85 -0.61 -13.18
CA ASP A 40 4.13 -0.85 -12.51
C ASP A 40 4.05 -2.02 -11.53
N LYS A 41 2.86 -2.55 -11.30
CA LYS A 41 2.61 -3.64 -10.36
C LYS A 41 3.15 -3.33 -8.96
N CYS A 42 2.90 -2.09 -8.53
CA CYS A 42 3.37 -1.64 -7.22
C CYS A 42 2.45 -0.58 -6.64
N VAL A 43 2.67 -0.27 -5.38
CA VAL A 43 1.99 0.82 -4.72
C VAL A 43 3.03 1.70 -4.06
N LEU A 44 2.89 3.01 -4.26
CA LEU A 44 3.74 3.97 -3.59
C LEU A 44 3.03 4.39 -2.32
N VAL A 45 3.59 4.07 -1.17
CA VAL A 45 2.96 4.29 0.12
C VAL A 45 3.71 5.36 0.89
N SER A 46 2.97 6.36 1.35
CA SER A 46 3.50 7.42 2.20
C SER A 46 2.95 7.21 3.60
N TYR A 47 3.82 7.09 4.59
CA TYR A 47 3.39 6.85 5.95
C TYR A 47 4.42 7.38 6.95
N ASN A 48 3.97 7.52 8.20
CA ASN A 48 4.84 7.93 9.29
C ASN A 48 5.33 6.66 10.01
N PRO A 49 6.63 6.32 9.91
CA PRO A 49 7.14 5.07 10.50
C PRO A 49 7.04 5.02 12.02
N SER A 50 6.79 6.16 12.67
CA SER A 50 6.55 6.19 14.11
C SER A 50 5.16 5.70 14.48
N LYS A 51 4.23 5.71 13.53
CA LYS A 51 2.84 5.33 13.78
C LYS A 51 2.44 4.05 13.07
N VAL A 52 3.02 3.81 11.92
CA VAL A 52 2.66 2.67 11.06
C VAL A 52 3.94 1.99 10.62
N SER A 53 3.97 0.68 10.59
CA SER A 53 5.12 -0.05 10.08
C SER A 53 4.87 -0.52 8.65
N ARG A 54 5.95 -0.73 7.90
CA ARG A 54 5.85 -1.26 6.54
C ARG A 54 5.18 -2.63 6.57
N GLU A 55 5.46 -3.43 7.59
CA GLU A 55 4.87 -4.76 7.74
C GLU A 55 3.35 -4.68 7.91
N ALA A 56 2.86 -3.70 8.65
CA ALA A 56 1.43 -3.50 8.82
C ALA A 56 0.75 -3.18 7.49
N ILE A 57 1.40 -2.38 6.66
CA ILE A 57 0.89 -2.02 5.34
C ILE A 57 0.86 -3.24 4.44
N VAL A 58 1.95 -4.01 4.40
CA VAL A 58 2.03 -5.24 3.61
C VAL A 58 0.97 -6.23 4.06
N ALA A 59 0.80 -6.41 5.36
CA ALA A 59 -0.21 -7.31 5.90
C ALA A 59 -1.62 -6.88 5.48
N ALA A 60 -1.92 -5.59 5.53
CA ALA A 60 -3.22 -5.08 5.13
C ALA A 60 -3.49 -5.35 3.65
N ILE A 61 -2.49 -5.16 2.80
CA ILE A 61 -2.63 -5.42 1.37
C ILE A 61 -2.85 -6.91 1.13
N CYS A 62 -2.11 -7.77 1.83
CA CYS A 62 -2.28 -9.22 1.71
C CYS A 62 -3.67 -9.64 2.16
N GLU A 63 -4.21 -9.06 3.21
CA GLU A 63 -5.55 -9.35 3.68
C GLU A 63 -6.61 -8.93 2.67
N ALA A 64 -6.33 -7.93 1.86
CA ALA A 64 -7.25 -7.50 0.80
C ALA A 64 -7.26 -8.48 -0.38
N GLY A 65 -6.41 -9.48 -0.38
CA GLY A 65 -6.38 -10.50 -1.43
C GLY A 65 -5.27 -10.31 -2.46
N PHE A 66 -4.30 -9.46 -2.17
CA PHE A 66 -3.19 -9.21 -3.09
C PHE A 66 -1.89 -9.77 -2.53
N ASP A 67 -0.90 -9.94 -3.38
CA ASP A 67 0.41 -10.42 -2.98
C ASP A 67 1.35 -9.23 -2.94
N ALA A 68 1.73 -8.80 -1.73
CA ALA A 68 2.59 -7.65 -1.53
C ALA A 68 3.92 -8.05 -0.89
N LYS A 69 4.96 -7.35 -1.28
CA LYS A 69 6.31 -7.63 -0.75
C LYS A 69 7.01 -6.40 -0.23
#